data_ac47677b0f179ef944abe88cdb64ccd1
#
_entry.id   ac47677b0f179ef944abe88cdb64ccd1
#
_cell.length_a   1.000
_cell.length_b   1.000
_cell.length_c   1.000
_cell.angle_alpha   90.00
_cell.angle_beta   90.00
_cell.angle_gamma   90.00
#
_symmetry.space_group_name_H-M   'P 1'
#
loop_
_entity.id
_entity.type
_entity.pdbx_description
1 polymer ?
#
loop_
_entity_poly.entity_id
_entity_poly.type
_entity_poly.pdbx_seq_one_letter_code
_entity_poly.pdbx_strand_id
1 'polypeptide(L)'
;MRLGSQTLKMLEDIPRKVIHRGDIIVANGDDCDIAHFLISGSAKCRRSRDIYETNDLLSPLEFLAYETYRSRVIAITECRIISCSKLMFRSLLDAENNLTWPLSRQIASDIVLRRSHTHEYC
;
A
#
# COMPACT_ATOMS: atom_id res chain seq x y z
N MET A 1 0.63 5.82 4.58
CA MET A 1 1.35 6.69 3.62
C MET A 1 0.37 7.21 2.59
N ARG A 2 0.28 8.50 2.49
CA ARG A 2 -0.63 9.14 1.52
C ARG A 2 0.17 9.70 0.36
N LEU A 3 -0.34 9.53 -0.86
CA LEU A 3 0.33 10.00 -2.05
C LEU A 3 0.26 11.52 -2.18
N GLY A 4 1.36 12.12 -2.62
CA GLY A 4 1.40 13.52 -2.99
C GLY A 4 0.71 13.77 -4.34
N SER A 5 0.37 15.03 -4.60
CA SER A 5 -0.35 15.41 -5.82
C SER A 5 0.46 15.14 -7.10
N GLN A 6 1.78 15.27 -7.04
CA GLN A 6 2.64 14.97 -8.20
C GLN A 6 2.63 13.48 -8.53
N THR A 7 2.73 12.62 -7.53
CA THR A 7 2.67 11.16 -7.71
C THR A 7 1.33 10.75 -8.28
N LEU A 8 0.22 11.29 -7.78
CA LEU A 8 -1.11 11.02 -8.31
C LEU A 8 -1.23 11.42 -9.78
N LYS A 9 -0.67 12.56 -10.14
CA LYS A 9 -0.68 13.04 -11.52
C LYS A 9 0.09 12.09 -12.45
N MET A 10 1.21 11.56 -12.00
CA MET A 10 2.00 10.59 -12.76
C MET A 10 1.29 9.25 -12.92
N LEU A 11 0.35 8.92 -12.03
CA LEU A 11 -0.43 7.69 -12.07
C LEU A 11 -1.75 7.82 -12.86
N GLU A 12 -2.06 9.00 -13.41
CA GLU A 12 -3.32 9.25 -14.13
C GLU A 12 -3.55 8.31 -15.31
N ASP A 13 -2.48 7.92 -15.99
CA ASP A 13 -2.56 7.06 -17.18
C ASP A 13 -2.74 5.57 -16.85
N ILE A 14 -2.63 5.20 -15.61
CA ILE A 14 -2.81 3.79 -15.19
C ILE A 14 -4.29 3.50 -15.01
N PRO A 15 -4.83 2.47 -15.68
CA PRO A 15 -6.24 2.11 -15.52
C PRO A 15 -6.60 1.82 -14.07
N ARG A 16 -7.76 2.30 -13.64
CA ARG A 16 -8.29 2.05 -12.32
C ARG A 16 -9.08 0.74 -12.30
N LYS A 17 -8.83 -0.07 -11.28
CA LYS A 17 -9.57 -1.30 -11.05
C LYS A 17 -10.67 -1.03 -10.03
N VAL A 18 -11.88 -1.49 -10.33
CA VAL A 18 -13.02 -1.36 -9.42
C VAL A 18 -13.11 -2.61 -8.55
N ILE A 19 -13.17 -2.42 -7.25
CA ILE A 19 -13.37 -3.49 -6.27
C ILE A 19 -14.69 -3.24 -5.55
N HIS A 20 -15.55 -4.22 -5.55
CA HIS A 20 -16.87 -4.09 -4.91
C HIS A 20 -16.77 -4.23 -3.39
N ARG A 21 -17.72 -3.62 -2.70
CA ARG A 21 -17.83 -3.72 -1.24
C ARG A 21 -17.77 -5.18 -0.79
N GLY A 22 -16.94 -5.45 0.21
CA GLY A 22 -16.78 -6.78 0.78
C GLY A 22 -15.74 -7.65 0.09
N ASP A 23 -15.29 -7.27 -1.10
CA ASP A 23 -14.28 -8.03 -1.83
C ASP A 23 -12.88 -7.74 -1.32
N ILE A 24 -11.99 -8.70 -1.51
CA ILE A 24 -10.59 -8.59 -1.11
C ILE A 24 -9.82 -7.76 -2.13
N ILE A 25 -9.13 -6.72 -1.65
CA ILE A 25 -8.25 -5.90 -2.48
C ILE A 25 -6.85 -6.52 -2.50
N VAL A 26 -6.33 -6.85 -1.32
CA VAL A 26 -5.02 -7.49 -1.14
C VAL A 26 -5.25 -8.75 -0.33
N ALA A 27 -4.79 -9.89 -0.85
CA ALA A 27 -4.91 -11.17 -0.16
C ALA A 27 -3.62 -11.50 0.60
N ASN A 28 -3.77 -12.25 1.68
CA ASN A 28 -2.63 -12.82 2.40
C ASN A 28 -1.83 -13.72 1.44
N GLY A 29 -0.54 -13.46 1.32
CA GLY A 29 0.34 -14.20 0.41
C GLY A 29 0.54 -13.54 -0.95
N ASP A 30 -0.20 -12.47 -1.26
CA ASP A 30 0.04 -11.70 -2.48
C ASP A 30 1.44 -11.11 -2.47
N ASP A 31 2.01 -10.96 -3.66
CA ASP A 31 3.37 -10.50 -3.85
C ASP A 31 3.51 -9.01 -3.55
N CYS A 32 4.46 -8.65 -2.69
CA CYS A 32 4.80 -7.26 -2.39
C CYS A 32 5.59 -6.56 -3.51
N ASP A 33 5.82 -7.21 -4.65
CA ASP A 33 6.35 -6.54 -5.84
C ASP A 33 5.32 -5.61 -6.49
N ILE A 34 4.07 -5.68 -6.06
CA ILE A 34 2.99 -4.83 -6.55
C ILE A 34 2.52 -3.92 -5.43
N ALA A 35 2.52 -2.61 -5.69
CA ALA A 35 1.95 -1.60 -4.82
C ALA A 35 0.49 -1.36 -5.20
N HIS A 36 -0.38 -1.20 -4.21
CA HIS A 36 -1.81 -0.91 -4.42
C HIS A 36 -2.16 0.42 -3.76
N PHE A 37 -2.75 1.32 -4.52
CA PHE A 37 -3.18 2.64 -4.04
C PHE A 37 -4.69 2.75 -4.08
N LEU A 38 -5.28 3.23 -3.00
CA LEU A 38 -6.70 3.50 -2.93
C LEU A 38 -6.98 4.89 -3.50
N ILE A 39 -7.64 4.94 -4.67
CA ILE A 39 -7.95 6.21 -5.34
C ILE A 39 -9.29 6.76 -4.88
N SER A 40 -10.25 5.89 -4.61
CA SER A 40 -11.54 6.29 -4.03
C SER A 40 -12.15 5.17 -3.22
N GLY A 41 -12.97 5.52 -2.25
CA GLY A 41 -13.61 4.57 -1.35
C GLY A 41 -12.84 4.42 -0.05
N SER A 42 -13.20 3.40 0.72
CA SER A 42 -12.57 3.06 1.99
C SER A 42 -12.28 1.57 2.07
N ALA A 43 -11.16 1.23 2.66
CA ALA A 43 -10.74 -0.16 2.82
C ALA A 43 -10.22 -0.39 4.23
N LYS A 44 -10.19 -1.64 4.66
CA LYS A 44 -9.81 -2.01 6.02
C LYS A 44 -8.85 -3.18 5.99
N CYS A 45 -7.77 -3.07 6.74
CA CYS A 45 -6.93 -4.22 7.05
C CYS A 45 -7.62 -5.07 8.11
N ARG A 46 -7.81 -6.33 7.81
CA ARG A 46 -8.59 -7.21 8.69
C ARG A 46 -7.94 -7.43 10.05
N ARG A 47 -6.63 -7.51 10.10
CA ARG A 47 -5.91 -7.88 11.32
C ARG A 47 -5.66 -6.70 12.25
N SER A 48 -5.11 -5.62 11.71
CA SER A 48 -4.80 -4.42 12.48
C SER A 48 -6.01 -3.51 12.68
N ARG A 49 -7.06 -3.69 11.88
CA ARG A 49 -8.23 -2.83 11.81
C ARG A 49 -7.91 -1.41 11.33
N ASP A 50 -6.75 -1.21 10.73
CA ASP A 50 -6.42 0.06 10.09
C ASP A 50 -7.38 0.33 8.94
N ILE A 51 -7.85 1.58 8.86
CA ILE A 51 -8.74 2.02 7.80
C ILE A 51 -7.96 2.88 6.83
N TYR A 52 -8.07 2.53 5.56
CA TYR A 52 -7.44 3.27 4.48
C TYR A 52 -8.47 4.15 3.79
N GLU A 53 -8.04 5.34 3.43
CA GLU A 53 -8.86 6.35 2.79
C GLU A 53 -8.29 6.72 1.42
N THR A 54 -8.94 7.64 0.75
CA THR A 54 -8.53 8.12 -0.58
C THR A 54 -7.05 8.54 -0.58
N ASN A 55 -6.33 8.09 -1.59
CA ASN A 55 -4.90 8.37 -1.84
C ASN A 55 -3.93 7.64 -0.90
N ASP A 56 -4.39 6.69 -0.11
CA ASP A 56 -3.50 5.90 0.74
C ASP A 56 -2.86 4.74 -0.02
N LEU A 57 -1.60 4.48 0.29
CA LEU A 57 -0.94 3.23 -0.08
C LEU A 57 -1.42 2.12 0.87
N LEU A 58 -1.89 1.01 0.33
CA LEU A 58 -2.37 -0.10 1.14
C LEU A 58 -1.22 -0.90 1.73
N SER A 59 -1.33 -1.23 3.01
CA SER A 59 -0.35 -2.04 3.76
C SER A 59 1.10 -1.58 3.54
N PRO A 60 1.40 -0.30 3.81
CA PRO A 60 2.70 0.29 3.47
C PRO A 60 3.88 -0.39 4.16
N LEU A 61 3.73 -0.80 5.40
CA LEU A 61 4.83 -1.46 6.14
C LEU A 61 5.16 -2.81 5.54
N GLU A 62 4.15 -3.61 5.20
CA GLU A 62 4.35 -4.91 4.57
C GLU A 62 4.95 -4.75 3.16
N PHE A 63 4.42 -3.82 2.39
CA PHE A 63 4.93 -3.54 1.06
C PHE A 63 6.42 -3.17 1.07
N LEU A 64 6.84 -2.35 2.01
CA LEU A 64 8.23 -1.88 2.09
C LEU A 64 9.19 -2.91 2.69
N ALA A 65 8.73 -3.73 3.64
CA ALA A 65 9.60 -4.57 4.45
C ALA A 65 9.52 -6.07 4.14
N TYR A 66 8.41 -6.56 3.60
CA TYR A 66 8.21 -7.99 3.33
C TYR A 66 8.18 -8.30 1.85
N GLU A 67 8.35 -9.58 1.52
CA GLU A 67 8.22 -10.08 0.14
C GLU A 67 6.76 -10.37 -0.22
N THR A 68 5.94 -10.73 0.76
CA THR A 68 4.52 -11.00 0.56
C THR A 68 3.68 -10.27 1.60
N TYR A 69 2.46 -9.93 1.21
CA TYR A 69 1.47 -9.37 2.13
C TYR A 69 1.03 -10.43 3.13
N ARG A 70 0.92 -10.06 4.38
CA ARG A 70 0.65 -10.99 5.48
C ARG A 70 -0.77 -10.93 6.01
N SER A 71 -1.57 -10.01 5.51
CA SER A 71 -2.97 -9.92 5.90
C SER A 71 -3.81 -9.35 4.77
N ARG A 72 -5.12 -9.56 4.90
CA ARG A 72 -6.08 -9.12 3.89
C ARG A 72 -6.46 -7.66 4.09
N VAL A 73 -6.65 -6.97 2.97
CA VAL A 73 -7.30 -5.66 2.92
C VAL A 73 -8.62 -5.83 2.17
N ILE A 74 -9.71 -5.45 2.79
CA ILE A 74 -11.07 -5.65 2.29
C ILE A 74 -11.71 -4.29 2.01
N ALA A 75 -12.45 -4.19 0.91
CA ALA A 75 -13.20 -2.99 0.58
C ALA A 75 -14.38 -2.82 1.53
N ILE A 76 -14.43 -1.68 2.24
CA ILE A 76 -15.58 -1.31 3.09
C ILE A 76 -16.70 -0.75 2.23
N THR A 77 -16.33 0.02 1.22
CA THR A 77 -17.22 0.57 0.20
C THR A 77 -16.74 0.11 -1.17
N GLU A 78 -17.46 0.46 -2.23
CA GLU A 78 -16.89 0.31 -3.56
C GLU A 78 -15.61 1.13 -3.64
N CYS A 79 -14.54 0.50 -4.09
CA CYS A 79 -13.22 1.10 -4.17
C CYS A 79 -12.72 1.13 -5.60
N ARG A 80 -11.93 2.16 -5.90
CA ARG A 80 -11.13 2.21 -7.12
C ARG A 80 -9.68 2.20 -6.72
N ILE A 81 -8.91 1.29 -7.28
CA ILE A 81 -7.50 1.13 -6.95
C ILE A 81 -6.64 1.23 -8.21
N ILE A 82 -5.40 1.64 -8.00
CA ILE A 82 -4.33 1.57 -8.99
C ILE A 82 -3.28 0.62 -8.43
N SER A 83 -2.80 -0.28 -9.27
CA SER A 83 -1.71 -1.18 -8.92
C SER A 83 -0.53 -0.93 -9.84
N CYS A 84 0.67 -0.86 -9.29
CA CYS A 84 1.89 -0.69 -10.07
C CYS A 84 3.02 -1.51 -9.47
N SER A 85 4.05 -1.75 -10.29
CA SER A 85 5.22 -2.49 -9.81
C SER A 85 6.01 -1.70 -8.77
N LYS A 86 6.73 -2.42 -7.93
CA LYS A 86 7.64 -1.81 -6.94
C LYS A 86 8.68 -0.91 -7.62
N LEU A 87 9.19 -1.31 -8.79
CA LEU A 87 10.14 -0.50 -9.54
C LEU A 87 9.53 0.82 -9.99
N MET A 88 8.30 0.80 -10.48
CA MET A 88 7.60 2.03 -10.86
C MET A 88 7.35 2.91 -9.64
N PHE A 89 6.90 2.33 -8.54
CA PHE A 89 6.69 3.05 -7.28
C PHE A 89 7.97 3.73 -6.82
N ARG A 90 9.09 3.00 -6.85
CA ARG A 90 10.39 3.55 -6.50
C ARG A 90 10.77 4.73 -7.38
N SER A 91 10.54 4.62 -8.69
CA SER A 91 10.82 5.71 -9.63
C SER A 91 9.96 6.95 -9.34
N LEU A 92 8.70 6.75 -8.95
CA LEU A 92 7.82 7.86 -8.57
C LEU A 92 8.31 8.58 -7.33
N LEU A 93 8.76 7.84 -6.31
CA LEU A 93 9.32 8.43 -5.09
C LEU A 93 10.63 9.15 -5.38
N ASP A 94 11.50 8.57 -6.20
CA ASP A 94 12.77 9.19 -6.58
C ASP A 94 12.57 10.50 -7.35
N ALA A 95 11.49 10.60 -8.13
CA ALA A 95 11.13 11.83 -8.82
C ALA A 95 10.71 12.95 -7.86
N GLU A 96 10.11 12.61 -6.73
CA GLU A 96 9.73 13.58 -5.69
C GLU A 96 10.87 13.90 -4.75
N ASN A 97 11.66 12.88 -4.36
CA ASN A 97 12.75 13.04 -3.40
C ASN A 97 13.73 11.86 -3.53
N ASN A 98 14.95 12.13 -3.96
CA ASN A 98 15.97 11.11 -4.21
C ASN A 98 16.31 10.23 -3.00
N LEU A 99 16.03 10.68 -1.78
CA LEU A 99 16.38 9.96 -0.57
C LEU A 99 15.19 9.23 0.07
N THR A 100 13.99 9.39 -0.48
CA THR A 100 12.77 8.88 0.15
C THR A 100 12.75 7.35 0.24
N TRP A 101 13.07 6.67 -0.85
CA TRP A 101 12.93 5.22 -0.90
C TRP A 101 13.81 4.46 0.10
N PRO A 102 15.13 4.68 0.16
CA PRO A 102 15.99 3.96 1.09
C PRO A 102 15.62 4.19 2.54
N LEU A 103 15.31 5.45 2.90
CA LEU A 103 14.93 5.81 4.27
C LEU A 103 13.58 5.20 4.66
N SER A 104 12.59 5.25 3.78
CA SER A 104 11.28 4.67 4.04
C SER A 104 11.35 3.16 4.23
N ARG A 105 12.15 2.48 3.42
CA ARG A 105 12.36 1.04 3.55
C ARG A 105 13.04 0.69 4.87
N GLN A 106 14.05 1.44 5.28
CA GLN A 106 14.77 1.20 6.54
C GLN A 106 13.84 1.40 7.74
N ILE A 107 13.09 2.48 7.75
CA ILE A 107 12.14 2.78 8.83
C ILE A 107 11.05 1.71 8.89
N ALA A 108 10.49 1.32 7.77
CA ALA A 108 9.47 0.29 7.72
C ALA A 108 9.98 -1.05 8.22
N SER A 109 11.20 -1.44 7.84
CA SER A 109 11.83 -2.67 8.30
C SER A 109 12.03 -2.66 9.82
N ASP A 110 12.49 -1.55 10.38
CA ASP A 110 12.69 -1.40 11.82
C ASP A 110 11.36 -1.51 12.58
N ILE A 111 10.31 -0.88 12.08
CA ILE A 111 8.98 -0.93 12.70
C ILE A 111 8.43 -2.36 12.65
N VAL A 112 8.57 -3.04 11.54
CA VAL A 112 8.09 -4.41 11.38
C VAL A 112 8.83 -5.36 12.34
N LEU A 113 10.14 -5.24 12.47
CA LEU A 113 10.91 -6.02 13.42
C LEU A 113 10.45 -5.82 14.87
N ARG A 114 10.16 -4.58 15.26
CA ARG A 114 9.62 -4.27 16.59
C ARG A 114 8.24 -4.90 16.78
N ARG A 115 7.37 -4.81 15.78
CA ARG A 115 6.02 -5.39 15.83
C ARG A 115 6.04 -6.92 15.91
N SER A 116 7.04 -7.55 15.31
CA SER A 116 7.20 -9.01 15.38
C SER A 116 7.36 -9.50 16.82
N HIS A 117 7.96 -8.72 17.70
CA HIS A 117 8.10 -9.05 19.12
C HIS A 117 6.78 -8.96 19.88
N THR A 118 5.84 -8.15 19.40
CA THR A 118 4.51 -8.00 20.02
C THR A 118 3.44 -8.83 19.34
N HIS A 119 3.77 -9.51 18.25
CA HIS A 119 2.83 -10.25 17.40
C HIS A 119 1.73 -9.39 16.79
N GLU A 120 1.96 -8.10 16.68
CA GLU A 120 1.01 -7.15 16.09
C GLU A 120 1.51 -6.65 14.75
N TYR A 121 0.88 -7.11 13.67
CA TYR A 121 1.03 -6.53 12.34
C TYR A 121 -0.20 -6.84 11.49
N CYS A 122 -0.34 -6.05 10.46
CA CYS A 122 -1.47 -6.12 9.57
C CYS A 122 -1.53 -7.40 8.74
#